data_1bd0f2d61d9bccef6837511e6379765d
#
_entry.id   1bd0f2d61d9bccef6837511e6379765d
#
_cell.length_a   1.000
_cell.length_b   1.000
_cell.length_c   1.000
_cell.angle_alpha   90.00
_cell.angle_beta   90.00
_cell.angle_gamma   90.00
#
_symmetry.space_group_name_H-M   'P 1'
#
loop_
_entity.id
_entity.type
_entity.pdbx_description
1 polymer ?
#
loop_
_entity_poly.entity_id
_entity_poly.type
_entity_poly.pdbx_seq_one_letter_code
_entity_poly.pdbx_strand_id
1 'polypeptide(L)'
;MLSAAQLRGTQQRRRSPYSDKQYYQEYILQRIEGYKNSIGRDELLRLGDEAATELQTAAEGQFLLTEVLMLESVDRLIMKRLSLRPYSKWRRQFLKVREAQRTPTHWGLEPACPLARLLPRIEPRDVTLVIGSGAEPAAYLLAAHDAVVTFLAGDLGCVERVESRITAEGLGSLFEAYVAQTGPCLPEFVDFGDALGLVVLDPGVLAELSATCRMEFVADLQRLSRPGGVHVVLPSCPSLAPEALLAFYDGWAVEEDGRRRRRGGLARRPEGLVLGCPLCPPDTTREASTAS
;
A
#
# COMPACT_ATOMS: atom_id res chain seq x y z
N MET A 1 33.55 -14.84 22.39
CA MET A 1 33.11 -13.43 22.34
C MET A 1 33.25 -12.94 20.88
N LEU A 2 32.23 -13.07 20.07
CA LEU A 2 32.19 -12.54 18.71
C LEU A 2 31.36 -11.27 18.72
N SER A 3 31.99 -10.19 18.25
CA SER A 3 31.55 -8.81 18.34
C SER A 3 30.24 -8.55 17.57
N ALA A 4 29.31 -7.84 18.19
CA ALA A 4 28.00 -7.39 17.64
C ALA A 4 28.11 -6.36 16.48
N ALA A 5 29.29 -6.22 15.87
CA ALA A 5 29.58 -5.23 14.82
C ALA A 5 29.44 -5.77 13.37
N GLN A 6 29.18 -7.06 13.17
CA GLN A 6 29.14 -7.67 11.81
C GLN A 6 27.75 -7.92 11.24
N LEU A 7 26.66 -7.46 11.88
CA LEU A 7 25.29 -7.61 11.37
C LEU A 7 24.71 -6.34 10.74
N ARG A 8 25.54 -5.35 10.41
CA ARG A 8 25.14 -4.26 9.51
C ARG A 8 25.42 -4.66 8.06
N GLY A 9 24.79 -5.73 7.61
CA GLY A 9 24.58 -5.96 6.19
C GLY A 9 23.83 -4.76 5.65
N THR A 10 24.41 -4.03 4.71
CA THR A 10 23.77 -3.00 3.92
C THR A 10 22.49 -3.57 3.34
N GLN A 11 21.35 -3.31 4.00
CA GLN A 11 20.03 -3.56 3.43
C GLN A 11 19.93 -2.72 2.16
N GLN A 12 20.21 -3.35 1.05
CA GLN A 12 20.02 -2.79 -0.27
C GLN A 12 18.50 -2.57 -0.38
N ARG A 13 18.04 -1.30 -0.17
CA ARG A 13 16.64 -0.92 -0.31
C ARG A 13 16.14 -1.47 -1.63
N ARG A 14 15.30 -2.50 -1.58
CA ARG A 14 14.63 -3.04 -2.76
C ARG A 14 13.87 -1.89 -3.41
N ARG A 15 14.18 -1.62 -4.68
CA ARG A 15 13.56 -0.52 -5.43
C ARG A 15 12.14 -0.93 -5.79
N SER A 16 11.25 0.06 -5.88
CA SER A 16 9.91 -0.11 -6.47
C SER A 16 9.98 -0.96 -7.74
N PRO A 17 8.98 -1.83 -8.01
CA PRO A 17 8.94 -2.66 -9.22
C PRO A 17 8.99 -1.85 -10.51
N TYR A 18 8.59 -0.58 -10.47
CA TYR A 18 8.59 0.33 -11.61
C TYR A 18 9.71 1.36 -11.50
N SER A 19 10.40 1.58 -12.62
CA SER A 19 11.40 2.66 -12.71
C SER A 19 10.70 4.02 -12.85
N ASP A 20 11.37 5.10 -12.42
CA ASP A 20 10.89 6.47 -12.62
C ASP A 20 10.54 6.77 -14.09
N LYS A 21 11.23 6.11 -15.04
CA LYS A 21 10.95 6.24 -16.48
C LYS A 21 9.63 5.59 -16.87
N GLN A 22 9.29 4.44 -16.28
CA GLN A 22 8.01 3.77 -16.54
C GLN A 22 6.85 4.60 -16.00
N TYR A 23 6.95 5.14 -14.79
CA TYR A 23 5.95 6.08 -14.26
C TYR A 23 5.80 7.34 -15.13
N TYR A 24 6.91 7.86 -15.68
CA TYR A 24 6.84 8.99 -16.58
C TYR A 24 6.17 8.61 -17.92
N GLN A 25 6.48 7.47 -18.48
CA GLN A 25 5.83 6.98 -19.71
C GLN A 25 4.33 6.82 -19.50
N GLU A 26 3.92 6.20 -18.41
CA GLU A 26 2.51 6.06 -18.06
C GLU A 26 1.82 7.42 -17.88
N TYR A 27 2.44 8.35 -17.17
CA TYR A 27 1.95 9.71 -17.05
C TYR A 27 1.74 10.39 -18.42
N ILE A 28 2.71 10.27 -19.34
CA ILE A 28 2.60 10.84 -20.69
C ILE A 28 1.45 10.19 -21.46
N LEU A 29 1.36 8.85 -21.46
CA LEU A 29 0.30 8.12 -22.14
C LEU A 29 -1.09 8.53 -21.64
N GLN A 30 -1.29 8.57 -20.32
CA GLN A 30 -2.57 8.98 -19.73
C GLN A 30 -2.95 10.42 -20.14
N ARG A 31 -1.98 11.34 -20.19
CA ARG A 31 -2.23 12.73 -20.61
C ARG A 31 -2.59 12.82 -22.09
N ILE A 32 -1.93 12.05 -22.95
CA ILE A 32 -2.20 12.00 -24.39
C ILE A 32 -3.58 11.39 -24.64
N GLU A 33 -3.89 10.25 -24.05
CA GLU A 33 -5.20 9.61 -24.20
C GLU A 33 -6.33 10.48 -23.64
N GLY A 34 -6.13 11.08 -22.46
CA GLY A 34 -7.09 12.03 -21.92
C GLY A 34 -7.35 13.22 -22.86
N TYR A 35 -6.34 13.74 -23.53
CA TYR A 35 -6.49 14.79 -24.53
C TYR A 35 -7.25 14.29 -25.77
N LYS A 36 -6.87 13.14 -26.34
CA LYS A 36 -7.56 12.54 -27.50
C LYS A 36 -9.05 12.31 -27.20
N ASN A 37 -9.38 11.86 -26.00
CA ASN A 37 -10.77 11.63 -25.56
C ASN A 37 -11.54 12.94 -25.27
N SER A 38 -10.87 14.06 -25.07
CA SER A 38 -11.49 15.35 -24.77
C SER A 38 -11.78 16.18 -26.00
N ILE A 39 -11.16 15.88 -27.14
CA ILE A 39 -11.34 16.62 -28.40
C ILE A 39 -12.33 15.93 -29.34
N GLY A 40 -12.99 16.72 -30.19
CA GLY A 40 -13.87 16.20 -31.23
C GLY A 40 -13.10 15.52 -32.37
N ARG A 41 -13.82 14.69 -33.14
CA ARG A 41 -13.25 13.96 -34.28
C ARG A 41 -12.55 14.88 -35.29
N ASP A 42 -13.15 16.03 -35.60
CA ASP A 42 -12.59 16.98 -36.59
C ASP A 42 -11.28 17.59 -36.11
N GLU A 43 -11.12 17.82 -34.80
CA GLU A 43 -9.88 18.30 -34.23
C GLU A 43 -8.80 17.21 -34.25
N LEU A 44 -9.18 15.95 -34.00
CA LEU A 44 -8.27 14.82 -34.08
C LEU A 44 -7.76 14.61 -35.53
N LEU A 45 -8.63 14.76 -36.53
CA LEU A 45 -8.23 14.72 -37.94
C LEU A 45 -7.26 15.85 -38.30
N ARG A 46 -7.54 17.09 -37.86
CA ARG A 46 -6.63 18.22 -38.07
C ARG A 46 -5.26 18.00 -37.44
N LEU A 47 -5.20 17.35 -36.28
CA LEU A 47 -3.94 16.94 -35.66
C LEU A 47 -3.18 15.93 -36.53
N GLY A 48 -3.89 14.99 -37.15
CA GLY A 48 -3.31 14.05 -38.09
C GLY A 48 -2.70 14.74 -39.31
N ASP A 49 -3.43 15.69 -39.91
CA ASP A 49 -2.96 16.49 -41.05
C ASP A 49 -1.74 17.34 -40.70
N GLU A 50 -1.74 17.97 -39.52
CA GLU A 50 -0.60 18.74 -39.01
C GLU A 50 0.64 17.84 -38.80
N ALA A 51 0.45 16.66 -38.24
CA ALA A 51 1.51 15.67 -38.06
C ALA A 51 2.09 15.17 -39.39
N ALA A 52 1.22 14.92 -40.37
CA ALA A 52 1.64 14.55 -41.73
C ALA A 52 2.49 15.63 -42.37
N THR A 53 2.06 16.91 -42.25
CA THR A 53 2.77 18.05 -42.78
C THR A 53 4.14 18.23 -42.13
N GLU A 54 4.24 18.12 -40.79
CA GLU A 54 5.53 18.17 -40.07
C GLU A 54 6.48 17.04 -40.52
N LEU A 55 5.96 15.83 -40.71
CA LEU A 55 6.77 14.71 -41.17
C LEU A 55 7.24 14.87 -42.62
N GLN A 56 6.40 15.40 -43.52
CA GLN A 56 6.78 15.65 -44.90
C GLN A 56 7.83 16.72 -45.02
N THR A 57 7.75 17.79 -44.23
CA THR A 57 8.73 18.86 -44.20
C THR A 57 10.06 18.48 -43.55
N ALA A 58 10.03 17.53 -42.58
CA ALA A 58 11.25 17.02 -41.95
C ALA A 58 11.99 15.98 -42.79
N ALA A 59 11.32 15.36 -43.75
CA ALA A 59 11.87 14.31 -44.61
C ALA A 59 12.37 14.91 -45.94
N GLU A 60 13.58 15.48 -45.97
CA GLU A 60 14.32 15.64 -47.21
C GLU A 60 14.71 14.25 -47.76
N GLY A 61 13.78 13.57 -48.42
CA GLY A 61 13.99 12.33 -49.19
C GLY A 61 13.55 11.04 -48.51
N GLN A 62 12.66 10.34 -49.20
CA GLN A 62 12.39 8.89 -49.16
C GLN A 62 12.10 8.22 -47.79
N PHE A 63 11.23 8.76 -46.97
CA PHE A 63 10.66 7.97 -45.90
C PHE A 63 9.24 7.52 -46.23
N LEU A 64 8.99 6.21 -46.28
CA LEU A 64 7.66 5.65 -46.20
C LEU A 64 7.01 6.18 -44.90
N LEU A 65 5.94 6.95 -45.06
CA LEU A 65 5.10 7.38 -43.94
C LEU A 65 4.46 6.12 -43.35
N THR A 66 5.06 5.56 -42.33
CA THR A 66 4.48 4.43 -41.63
C THR A 66 3.46 4.94 -40.61
N GLU A 67 2.43 4.16 -40.37
CA GLU A 67 1.42 4.45 -39.35
C GLU A 67 2.04 4.76 -37.97
N VAL A 68 3.12 4.05 -37.64
CA VAL A 68 3.89 4.25 -36.39
C VAL A 68 4.47 5.66 -36.30
N LEU A 69 5.12 6.16 -37.37
CA LEU A 69 5.69 7.51 -37.41
C LEU A 69 4.61 8.58 -37.32
N MET A 70 3.47 8.34 -37.94
CA MET A 70 2.30 9.21 -37.82
C MET A 70 1.80 9.32 -36.39
N LEU A 71 1.59 8.17 -35.71
CA LEU A 71 1.13 8.14 -34.31
C LEU A 71 2.13 8.84 -33.38
N GLU A 72 3.42 8.57 -33.54
CA GLU A 72 4.47 9.24 -32.76
C GLU A 72 4.50 10.76 -32.98
N SER A 73 4.24 11.22 -34.22
CA SER A 73 4.18 12.64 -34.53
C SER A 73 2.96 13.31 -33.92
N VAL A 74 1.79 12.67 -33.99
CA VAL A 74 0.57 13.13 -33.30
C VAL A 74 0.79 13.22 -31.81
N ASP A 75 1.35 12.21 -31.20
CA ASP A 75 1.65 12.21 -29.73
C ASP A 75 2.62 13.34 -29.37
N ARG A 76 3.64 13.58 -30.17
CA ARG A 76 4.58 14.71 -30.00
C ARG A 76 3.88 16.07 -30.09
N LEU A 77 2.97 16.26 -31.03
CA LEU A 77 2.17 17.49 -31.14
C LEU A 77 1.27 17.68 -29.92
N ILE A 78 0.60 16.61 -29.47
CA ILE A 78 -0.21 16.65 -28.25
C ILE A 78 0.65 17.04 -27.04
N MET A 79 1.81 16.41 -26.86
CA MET A 79 2.75 16.76 -25.78
C MET A 79 3.15 18.25 -25.82
N LYS A 80 3.40 18.79 -27.02
CA LYS A 80 3.73 20.20 -27.23
C LYS A 80 2.56 21.11 -26.89
N ARG A 81 1.33 20.80 -27.36
CA ARG A 81 0.11 21.55 -27.06
C ARG A 81 -0.21 21.55 -25.56
N LEU A 82 -0.07 20.41 -24.90
CA LEU A 82 -0.26 20.28 -23.46
C LEU A 82 0.91 20.86 -22.63
N SER A 83 1.98 21.31 -23.27
CA SER A 83 3.20 21.80 -22.61
C SER A 83 3.70 20.83 -21.54
N LEU A 84 3.70 19.51 -21.85
CA LEU A 84 4.09 18.48 -20.89
C LEU A 84 5.53 18.68 -20.44
N ARG A 85 5.74 18.49 -19.15
CA ARG A 85 7.06 18.69 -18.55
C ARG A 85 8.05 17.64 -19.03
N PRO A 86 9.29 18.01 -19.38
CA PRO A 86 10.33 17.04 -19.69
C PRO A 86 10.64 16.16 -18.46
N TYR A 87 11.11 14.94 -18.71
CA TYR A 87 11.37 13.92 -17.69
C TYR A 87 12.11 14.44 -16.46
N SER A 88 13.17 15.25 -16.64
CA SER A 88 13.97 15.77 -15.53
C SER A 88 13.18 16.68 -14.57
N LYS A 89 12.31 17.55 -15.11
CA LYS A 89 11.43 18.42 -14.31
C LYS A 89 10.30 17.64 -13.66
N TRP A 90 9.68 16.73 -14.41
CA TRP A 90 8.64 15.85 -13.90
C TRP A 90 9.18 14.96 -12.77
N ARG A 91 10.32 14.29 -12.97
CA ARG A 91 10.95 13.42 -11.97
C ARG A 91 11.23 14.13 -10.65
N ARG A 92 11.72 15.36 -10.71
CA ARG A 92 11.98 16.15 -9.49
C ARG A 92 10.69 16.39 -8.69
N GLN A 93 9.59 16.70 -9.36
CA GLN A 93 8.30 16.90 -8.73
C GLN A 93 7.72 15.57 -8.23
N PHE A 94 7.78 14.53 -9.04
CA PHE A 94 7.33 13.20 -8.69
C PHE A 94 7.99 12.68 -7.41
N LEU A 95 9.31 12.79 -7.30
CA LEU A 95 10.03 12.36 -6.09
C LEU A 95 9.63 13.16 -4.85
N LYS A 96 9.36 14.47 -4.97
CA LYS A 96 8.85 15.29 -3.85
C LYS A 96 7.47 14.83 -3.38
N VAL A 97 6.58 14.51 -4.33
CA VAL A 97 5.24 13.99 -4.00
C VAL A 97 5.36 12.64 -3.32
N ARG A 98 6.17 11.73 -3.88
CA ARG A 98 6.41 10.40 -3.29
C ARG A 98 7.02 10.47 -1.90
N GLU A 99 7.94 11.39 -1.66
CA GLU A 99 8.51 11.62 -0.33
C GLU A 99 7.45 12.11 0.67
N ALA A 100 6.61 13.06 0.27
CA ALA A 100 5.50 13.54 1.09
C ALA A 100 4.50 12.42 1.41
N GLN A 101 4.10 11.62 0.40
CA GLN A 101 3.18 10.48 0.57
C GLN A 101 3.72 9.41 1.54
N ARG A 102 5.03 9.28 1.70
CA ARG A 102 5.66 8.34 2.64
C ARG A 102 5.68 8.84 4.08
N THR A 103 5.18 10.04 4.34
CA THR A 103 5.08 10.56 5.71
C THR A 103 3.69 10.25 6.31
N PRO A 104 3.60 9.75 7.54
CA PRO A 104 2.32 9.44 8.19
C PRO A 104 1.36 10.64 8.23
N THR A 105 1.89 11.83 8.47
CA THR A 105 1.11 13.07 8.58
C THR A 105 0.41 13.48 7.28
N HIS A 106 0.92 13.06 6.13
CA HIS A 106 0.28 13.29 4.83
C HIS A 106 -1.11 12.64 4.76
N TRP A 107 -1.27 11.54 5.45
CA TRP A 107 -2.50 10.75 5.51
C TRP A 107 -3.32 10.98 6.79
N GLY A 108 -2.94 11.97 7.59
CA GLY A 108 -3.61 12.28 8.84
C GLY A 108 -3.25 11.35 10.01
N LEU A 109 -2.22 10.52 9.86
CA LEU A 109 -1.71 9.69 10.95
C LEU A 109 -0.74 10.48 11.82
N GLU A 110 -0.74 10.19 13.12
CA GLU A 110 0.25 10.78 14.03
C GLU A 110 1.67 10.30 13.71
N PRO A 111 2.70 11.16 13.78
CA PRO A 111 4.10 10.78 13.48
C PRO A 111 4.65 9.64 14.34
N ALA A 112 4.09 9.47 15.53
CA ALA A 112 4.48 8.44 16.48
C ALA A 112 3.48 7.28 16.58
N CYS A 113 2.56 7.15 15.60
CA CYS A 113 1.60 6.05 15.60
C CYS A 113 2.32 4.69 15.48
N PRO A 114 1.71 3.59 15.93
CA PRO A 114 2.31 2.26 15.89
C PRO A 114 2.81 1.87 14.50
N LEU A 115 2.02 2.15 13.46
CA LEU A 115 2.40 1.87 12.09
C LEU A 115 3.63 2.67 11.64
N ALA A 116 3.75 3.96 12.03
CA ALA A 116 4.91 4.78 11.67
C ALA A 116 6.23 4.22 12.19
N ARG A 117 6.21 3.55 13.34
CA ARG A 117 7.39 2.89 13.93
C ARG A 117 7.82 1.65 13.13
N LEU A 118 6.89 1.00 12.45
CA LEU A 118 7.14 -0.18 11.64
C LEU A 118 7.62 0.15 10.23
N LEU A 119 7.42 1.38 9.72
CA LEU A 119 7.81 1.76 8.36
C LEU A 119 9.26 1.40 7.98
N PRO A 120 10.26 1.55 8.89
CA PRO A 120 11.63 1.15 8.57
C PRO A 120 11.83 -0.36 8.33
N ARG A 121 10.87 -1.19 8.78
CA ARG A 121 10.88 -2.66 8.63
C ARG A 121 10.11 -3.12 7.41
N ILE A 122 9.24 -2.26 6.84
CA ILE A 122 8.43 -2.58 5.68
C ILE A 122 9.30 -2.50 4.43
N GLU A 123 9.38 -3.62 3.73
CA GLU A 123 10.06 -3.68 2.44
C GLU A 123 9.07 -3.48 1.28
N PRO A 124 9.52 -2.93 0.14
CA PRO A 124 8.71 -2.93 -1.08
C PRO A 124 8.24 -4.34 -1.43
N ARG A 125 6.96 -4.48 -1.74
CA ARG A 125 6.26 -5.74 -2.00
C ARG A 125 6.02 -6.63 -0.77
N ASP A 126 6.21 -6.13 0.44
CA ASP A 126 5.68 -6.84 1.60
C ASP A 126 4.16 -6.97 1.47
N VAL A 127 3.65 -8.17 1.67
CA VAL A 127 2.22 -8.46 1.59
C VAL A 127 1.54 -7.97 2.85
N THR A 128 0.57 -7.10 2.68
CA THR A 128 -0.11 -6.43 3.79
C THR A 128 -1.62 -6.51 3.64
N LEU A 129 -2.31 -6.72 4.75
CA LEU A 129 -3.76 -6.74 4.85
C LEU A 129 -4.22 -5.60 5.76
N VAL A 130 -5.12 -4.78 5.27
CA VAL A 130 -5.70 -3.65 6.02
C VAL A 130 -7.20 -3.85 6.13
N ILE A 131 -7.74 -3.87 7.34
CA ILE A 131 -9.11 -4.24 7.61
C ILE A 131 -9.83 -3.13 8.36
N GLY A 132 -10.96 -2.70 7.80
CA GLY A 132 -11.88 -1.75 8.39
C GLY A 132 -11.71 -0.32 7.92
N SER A 133 -12.81 0.44 7.94
CA SER A 133 -12.87 1.82 7.45
C SER A 133 -12.00 2.79 8.26
N GLY A 134 -11.80 2.53 9.55
CA GLY A 134 -10.87 3.31 10.38
C GLY A 134 -9.40 3.14 10.01
N ALA A 135 -9.07 2.17 9.16
CA ALA A 135 -7.72 1.87 8.70
C ALA A 135 -7.37 2.47 7.32
N GLU A 136 -8.27 3.25 6.68
CA GLU A 136 -8.01 3.91 5.39
C GLU A 136 -6.64 4.64 5.34
N PRO A 137 -6.26 5.47 6.32
CA PRO A 137 -4.98 6.18 6.30
C PRO A 137 -3.77 5.25 6.30
N ALA A 138 -3.90 4.09 6.94
CA ALA A 138 -2.84 3.07 6.97
C ALA A 138 -2.68 2.42 5.58
N ALA A 139 -3.78 2.13 4.88
CA ALA A 139 -3.76 1.58 3.53
C ALA A 139 -3.02 2.51 2.56
N TYR A 140 -3.29 3.81 2.60
CA TYR A 140 -2.59 4.81 1.78
C TYR A 140 -1.10 4.88 2.09
N LEU A 141 -0.74 4.90 3.37
CA LEU A 141 0.66 4.96 3.80
C LEU A 141 1.45 3.72 3.34
N LEU A 142 0.88 2.52 3.49
CA LEU A 142 1.49 1.27 3.07
C LEU A 142 1.66 1.21 1.54
N ALA A 143 0.64 1.61 0.78
CA ALA A 143 0.74 1.72 -0.67
C ALA A 143 1.82 2.71 -1.11
N ALA A 144 1.99 3.84 -0.40
CA ALA A 144 3.06 4.81 -0.67
C ALA A 144 4.47 4.26 -0.36
N HIS A 145 4.57 3.21 0.46
CA HIS A 145 5.81 2.47 0.73
C HIS A 145 6.03 1.29 -0.24
N ASP A 146 5.24 1.20 -1.31
CA ASP A 146 5.31 0.15 -2.34
C ASP A 146 5.03 -1.27 -1.78
N ALA A 147 4.28 -1.39 -0.68
CA ALA A 147 3.76 -2.66 -0.20
C ALA A 147 2.65 -3.18 -1.12
N VAL A 148 2.45 -4.50 -1.16
CA VAL A 148 1.25 -5.11 -1.74
C VAL A 148 0.15 -4.99 -0.70
N VAL A 149 -0.87 -4.20 -1.00
CA VAL A 149 -1.93 -3.88 -0.04
C VAL A 149 -3.25 -4.47 -0.49
N THR A 150 -3.83 -5.32 0.35
CA THR A 150 -5.23 -5.73 0.24
C THR A 150 -6.03 -4.99 1.31
N PHE A 151 -7.01 -4.20 0.89
CA PHE A 151 -7.89 -3.45 1.77
C PHE A 151 -9.28 -4.10 1.82
N LEU A 152 -9.78 -4.36 3.04
CA LEU A 152 -11.10 -4.93 3.26
C LEU A 152 -11.95 -4.00 4.12
N ALA A 153 -13.16 -3.69 3.67
CA ALA A 153 -14.16 -2.96 4.46
C ALA A 153 -15.57 -3.45 4.17
N GLY A 154 -16.46 -3.36 5.15
CA GLY A 154 -17.87 -3.77 4.99
C GLY A 154 -18.73 -2.75 4.24
N ASP A 155 -18.25 -1.53 4.03
CA ASP A 155 -18.96 -0.44 3.38
C ASP A 155 -18.43 -0.17 1.97
N LEU A 156 -19.29 -0.31 0.97
CA LEU A 156 -18.98 -0.04 -0.43
C LEU A 156 -18.46 1.39 -0.64
N GLY A 157 -19.11 2.38 -0.03
CA GLY A 157 -18.72 3.78 -0.17
C GLY A 157 -17.31 4.06 0.39
N CYS A 158 -16.88 3.29 1.41
CA CYS A 158 -15.52 3.33 1.92
C CYS A 158 -14.53 2.79 0.87
N VAL A 159 -14.83 1.61 0.30
CA VAL A 159 -13.96 0.96 -0.72
C VAL A 159 -13.81 1.86 -1.94
N GLU A 160 -14.92 2.37 -2.50
CA GLU A 160 -14.89 3.29 -3.65
C GLU A 160 -14.07 4.55 -3.37
N ARG A 161 -14.19 5.11 -2.18
CA ARG A 161 -13.43 6.29 -1.75
C ARG A 161 -11.94 6.00 -1.67
N VAL A 162 -11.58 4.84 -1.13
CA VAL A 162 -10.18 4.40 -1.01
C VAL A 162 -9.58 4.16 -2.40
N GLU A 163 -10.25 3.42 -3.28
CA GLU A 163 -9.80 3.19 -4.65
C GLU A 163 -9.63 4.48 -5.46
N SER A 164 -10.61 5.39 -5.35
CA SER A 164 -10.55 6.69 -6.00
C SER A 164 -9.35 7.49 -5.53
N ARG A 165 -9.08 7.50 -4.22
CA ARG A 165 -7.93 8.19 -3.63
C ARG A 165 -6.60 7.56 -4.06
N ILE A 166 -6.47 6.25 -4.00
CA ILE A 166 -5.29 5.49 -4.43
C ILE A 166 -4.97 5.77 -5.91
N THR A 167 -6.00 5.78 -6.76
CA THR A 167 -5.85 6.08 -8.19
C THR A 167 -5.41 7.52 -8.41
N ALA A 168 -6.05 8.48 -7.74
CA ALA A 168 -5.71 9.90 -7.86
C ALA A 168 -4.27 10.22 -7.40
N GLU A 169 -3.78 9.51 -6.39
CA GLU A 169 -2.42 9.66 -5.86
C GLU A 169 -1.37 8.82 -6.62
N GLY A 170 -1.78 8.02 -7.62
CA GLY A 170 -0.89 7.17 -8.41
C GLY A 170 -0.26 6.02 -7.62
N LEU A 171 -1.00 5.43 -6.68
CA LEU A 171 -0.55 4.36 -5.79
C LEU A 171 -1.12 2.98 -6.14
N GLY A 172 -1.89 2.87 -7.23
CA GLY A 172 -2.73 1.70 -7.53
C GLY A 172 -2.00 0.45 -8.04
N SER A 173 -0.69 0.50 -8.28
CA SER A 173 0.02 -0.61 -8.97
C SER A 173 0.11 -1.92 -8.17
N LEU A 174 0.00 -1.86 -6.85
CA LEU A 174 0.08 -2.99 -5.91
C LEU A 174 -1.04 -2.91 -4.86
N PHE A 175 -2.21 -2.39 -5.25
CA PHE A 175 -3.32 -2.16 -4.35
C PHE A 175 -4.59 -2.82 -4.88
N GLU A 176 -5.27 -3.54 -3.99
CA GLU A 176 -6.57 -4.15 -4.23
C GLU A 176 -7.50 -3.82 -3.06
N ALA A 177 -8.78 -3.58 -3.34
CA ALA A 177 -9.77 -3.32 -2.33
C ALA A 177 -11.03 -4.17 -2.55
N TYR A 178 -11.63 -4.64 -1.48
CA TYR A 178 -12.81 -5.49 -1.54
C TYR A 178 -13.85 -5.09 -0.50
N VAL A 179 -15.10 -5.19 -0.88
CA VAL A 179 -16.22 -5.10 0.07
C VAL A 179 -16.43 -6.47 0.69
N ALA A 180 -16.17 -6.58 1.98
CA ALA A 180 -16.35 -7.82 2.72
C ALA A 180 -16.87 -7.57 4.12
N GLN A 181 -17.94 -8.29 4.49
CA GLN A 181 -18.44 -8.30 5.86
C GLN A 181 -17.51 -9.12 6.74
N THR A 182 -17.19 -8.60 7.92
CA THR A 182 -16.38 -9.32 8.89
C THR A 182 -17.20 -10.45 9.52
N GLY A 183 -16.65 -11.66 9.45
CA GLY A 183 -17.23 -12.88 10.01
C GLY A 183 -16.22 -13.62 10.89
N PRO A 184 -16.42 -14.91 11.13
CA PRO A 184 -15.47 -15.74 11.88
C PRO A 184 -14.15 -16.00 11.14
N CYS A 185 -14.12 -15.84 9.82
CA CYS A 185 -12.94 -15.99 8.98
C CYS A 185 -12.92 -14.93 7.87
N LEU A 186 -11.78 -14.80 7.23
CA LEU A 186 -11.64 -13.99 6.01
C LEU A 186 -12.42 -14.63 4.84
N PRO A 187 -12.86 -13.84 3.86
CA PRO A 187 -13.45 -14.37 2.64
C PRO A 187 -12.47 -15.29 1.90
N GLU A 188 -12.97 -16.42 1.37
CA GLU A 188 -12.15 -17.42 0.68
C GLU A 188 -11.37 -16.89 -0.54
N PHE A 189 -11.85 -15.82 -1.16
CA PHE A 189 -11.16 -15.19 -2.29
C PHE A 189 -9.93 -14.38 -1.88
N VAL A 190 -9.75 -14.12 -0.59
CA VAL A 190 -8.58 -13.41 -0.03
C VAL A 190 -7.54 -14.46 0.35
N ASP A 191 -6.69 -14.82 -0.61
CA ASP A 191 -5.62 -15.78 -0.40
C ASP A 191 -4.25 -15.06 -0.45
N PHE A 192 -3.49 -15.19 0.62
CA PHE A 192 -2.13 -14.62 0.71
C PHE A 192 -1.05 -15.70 0.56
N GLY A 193 -1.43 -16.97 0.46
CA GLY A 193 -0.50 -18.06 0.71
C GLY A 193 0.20 -17.84 2.06
N ASP A 194 1.25 -18.32 2.44
CA ASP A 194 1.94 -18.04 3.73
C ASP A 194 2.78 -16.74 3.69
N ALA A 195 2.36 -15.72 2.93
CA ALA A 195 3.18 -14.54 2.67
C ALA A 195 2.77 -13.29 3.47
N LEU A 196 1.68 -13.32 4.25
CA LEU A 196 1.16 -12.17 4.96
C LEU A 196 2.14 -11.67 6.03
N GLY A 197 2.76 -10.52 5.77
CA GLY A 197 3.80 -9.95 6.63
C GLY A 197 3.29 -8.92 7.63
N LEU A 198 2.21 -8.21 7.28
CA LEU A 198 1.63 -7.16 8.11
C LEU A 198 0.11 -7.16 8.01
N VAL A 199 -0.54 -7.13 9.17
CA VAL A 199 -1.98 -6.88 9.29
C VAL A 199 -2.18 -5.55 10.01
N VAL A 200 -3.04 -4.68 9.47
CA VAL A 200 -3.52 -3.48 10.16
C VAL A 200 -5.01 -3.61 10.39
N LEU A 201 -5.42 -3.69 11.63
CA LEU A 201 -6.79 -3.97 12.04
C LEU A 201 -7.42 -2.74 12.71
N ASP A 202 -8.53 -2.29 12.16
CA ASP A 202 -9.47 -1.42 12.85
C ASP A 202 -10.34 -2.28 13.79
N PRO A 203 -10.22 -2.16 15.13
CA PRO A 203 -11.01 -2.96 16.04
C PRO A 203 -12.53 -2.70 15.93
N GLY A 204 -12.94 -1.62 15.28
CA GLY A 204 -14.35 -1.34 15.00
C GLY A 204 -15.06 -2.46 14.24
N VAL A 205 -14.34 -3.14 13.33
CA VAL A 205 -14.92 -4.27 12.56
C VAL A 205 -15.26 -5.47 13.42
N LEU A 206 -14.65 -5.57 14.60
CA LEU A 206 -14.90 -6.65 15.56
C LEU A 206 -15.91 -6.27 16.64
N ALA A 207 -16.27 -4.98 16.75
CA ALA A 207 -17.08 -4.49 17.85
C ALA A 207 -18.47 -5.15 17.92
N GLU A 208 -19.06 -5.46 16.77
CA GLU A 208 -20.37 -6.08 16.64
C GLU A 208 -20.35 -7.62 16.70
N LEU A 209 -19.17 -8.23 16.62
CA LEU A 209 -19.02 -9.68 16.67
C LEU A 209 -19.12 -10.22 18.10
N SER A 210 -19.62 -11.44 18.24
CA SER A 210 -19.54 -12.19 19.49
C SER A 210 -18.07 -12.47 19.88
N ALA A 211 -17.80 -12.74 21.15
CA ALA A 211 -16.45 -13.05 21.61
C ALA A 211 -15.86 -14.28 20.89
N THR A 212 -16.68 -15.29 20.61
CA THR A 212 -16.27 -16.48 19.86
C THR A 212 -15.87 -16.13 18.43
N CYS A 213 -16.71 -15.39 17.70
CA CYS A 213 -16.39 -14.98 16.33
C CYS A 213 -15.13 -14.09 16.27
N ARG A 214 -14.92 -13.21 17.27
CA ARG A 214 -13.68 -12.40 17.35
C ARG A 214 -12.43 -13.29 17.48
N MET A 215 -12.53 -14.30 18.36
CA MET A 215 -11.43 -15.25 18.58
C MET A 215 -11.11 -16.04 17.30
N GLU A 216 -12.14 -16.56 16.63
CA GLU A 216 -11.98 -17.30 15.36
C GLU A 216 -11.38 -16.43 14.27
N PHE A 217 -11.86 -15.19 14.13
CA PHE A 217 -11.33 -14.25 13.15
C PHE A 217 -9.86 -13.90 13.40
N VAL A 218 -9.49 -13.61 14.66
CA VAL A 218 -8.10 -13.33 15.01
C VAL A 218 -7.23 -14.58 14.79
N ALA A 219 -7.70 -15.77 15.13
CA ALA A 219 -6.99 -17.02 14.88
C ALA A 219 -6.77 -17.25 13.37
N ASP A 220 -7.76 -16.90 12.52
CA ASP A 220 -7.62 -16.99 11.07
C ASP A 220 -6.54 -16.03 10.55
N LEU A 221 -6.51 -14.78 11.03
CA LEU A 221 -5.44 -13.82 10.71
C LEU A 221 -4.05 -14.32 11.13
N GLN A 222 -3.97 -14.91 12.33
CA GLN A 222 -2.72 -15.47 12.83
C GLN A 222 -2.22 -16.63 11.97
N ARG A 223 -3.11 -17.50 11.55
CA ARG A 223 -2.81 -18.66 10.69
C ARG A 223 -2.26 -18.25 9.32
N LEU A 224 -2.76 -17.14 8.77
CA LEU A 224 -2.33 -16.61 7.47
C LEU A 224 -1.04 -15.78 7.56
N SER A 225 -0.59 -15.45 8.75
CA SER A 225 0.60 -14.62 8.95
C SER A 225 1.87 -15.45 8.92
N ARG A 226 2.86 -14.98 8.17
CA ARG A 226 4.19 -15.59 8.13
C ARG A 226 4.89 -15.51 9.48
N PRO A 227 5.82 -16.41 9.79
CA PRO A 227 6.71 -16.27 10.95
C PRO A 227 7.43 -14.91 10.93
N GLY A 228 7.42 -14.20 12.06
CA GLY A 228 7.94 -12.83 12.15
C GLY A 228 7.02 -11.75 11.56
N GLY A 229 5.81 -12.11 11.11
CA GLY A 229 4.77 -11.16 10.72
C GLY A 229 4.29 -10.32 11.90
N VAL A 230 3.61 -9.21 11.62
CA VAL A 230 3.22 -8.23 12.63
C VAL A 230 1.74 -7.86 12.46
N HIS A 231 1.00 -7.81 13.56
CA HIS A 231 -0.34 -7.24 13.60
C HIS A 231 -0.33 -5.89 14.31
N VAL A 232 -0.94 -4.90 13.70
CA VAL A 232 -1.15 -3.57 14.27
C VAL A 232 -2.63 -3.38 14.52
N VAL A 233 -3.03 -3.26 15.77
CA VAL A 233 -4.40 -2.91 16.16
C VAL A 233 -4.48 -1.41 16.40
N LEU A 234 -5.35 -0.73 15.65
CA LEU A 234 -5.50 0.73 15.72
C LEU A 234 -6.35 1.15 16.94
N PRO A 235 -6.14 2.35 17.49
CA PRO A 235 -6.96 2.87 18.59
C PRO A 235 -8.22 3.58 18.06
N SER A 236 -8.85 3.07 17.01
CA SER A 236 -9.93 3.76 16.29
C SER A 236 -11.31 3.55 16.89
N CYS A 237 -11.50 2.49 17.69
CA CYS A 237 -12.80 2.13 18.24
C CYS A 237 -12.87 2.35 19.76
N PRO A 238 -13.68 3.29 20.26
CA PRO A 238 -13.81 3.51 21.71
C PRO A 238 -14.48 2.36 22.46
N SER A 239 -15.36 1.59 21.79
CA SER A 239 -16.11 0.49 22.40
C SER A 239 -15.30 -0.79 22.54
N LEU A 240 -14.22 -0.92 21.80
CA LEU A 240 -13.32 -2.08 21.86
C LEU A 240 -11.88 -1.60 21.92
N ALA A 241 -11.36 -1.47 23.14
CA ALA A 241 -9.96 -1.08 23.34
C ALA A 241 -9.03 -2.15 22.76
N PRO A 242 -7.91 -1.75 22.13
CA PRO A 242 -6.93 -2.71 21.58
C PRO A 242 -6.48 -3.75 22.59
N GLU A 243 -6.32 -3.35 23.86
CA GLU A 243 -5.93 -4.25 24.96
C GLU A 243 -6.91 -5.39 25.21
N ALA A 244 -8.21 -5.21 24.90
CA ALA A 244 -9.21 -6.25 25.02
C ALA A 244 -8.99 -7.41 24.03
N LEU A 245 -8.22 -7.17 22.96
CA LEU A 245 -7.88 -8.20 21.99
C LEU A 245 -6.65 -9.04 22.37
N LEU A 246 -5.87 -8.61 23.38
CA LEU A 246 -4.66 -9.32 23.80
C LEU A 246 -4.94 -10.77 24.21
N ALA A 247 -6.12 -11.03 24.80
CA ALA A 247 -6.53 -12.38 25.18
C ALA A 247 -6.63 -13.37 24.01
N PHE A 248 -6.72 -12.88 22.78
CA PHE A 248 -6.79 -13.68 21.56
C PHE A 248 -5.42 -13.91 20.90
N TYR A 249 -4.36 -13.28 21.43
CA TYR A 249 -3.00 -13.32 20.88
C TYR A 249 -2.04 -14.12 21.76
N ASP A 250 -2.49 -15.32 22.16
CA ASP A 250 -1.64 -16.20 22.97
C ASP A 250 -0.36 -16.57 22.19
N GLY A 251 0.77 -16.48 22.86
CA GLY A 251 2.09 -16.76 22.28
C GLY A 251 2.66 -15.66 21.36
N TRP A 252 1.92 -14.56 21.11
CA TRP A 252 2.44 -13.42 20.35
C TRP A 252 3.12 -12.39 21.27
N ALA A 253 4.22 -11.82 20.80
CA ALA A 253 4.95 -10.81 21.56
C ALA A 253 4.30 -9.42 21.37
N VAL A 254 3.94 -8.76 22.47
CA VAL A 254 3.57 -7.33 22.43
C VAL A 254 4.84 -6.51 22.28
N GLU A 255 4.97 -5.79 21.17
CA GLU A 255 6.10 -4.86 20.98
C GLU A 255 5.86 -3.58 21.82
N GLU A 256 6.42 -3.53 23.00
CA GLU A 256 6.34 -2.35 23.88
C GLU A 256 7.20 -1.20 23.34
N ASP A 257 6.66 0.03 23.42
CA ASP A 257 7.47 1.23 23.19
C ASP A 257 8.47 1.41 24.34
N GLY A 258 9.75 1.19 24.10
CA GLY A 258 10.83 1.41 25.07
C GLY A 258 10.89 2.83 25.66
N ARG A 259 10.10 3.77 25.13
CA ARG A 259 9.94 5.13 25.65
C ARG A 259 8.88 5.27 26.75
N ARG A 260 8.03 4.25 26.98
CA ARG A 260 6.94 4.27 27.99
C ARG A 260 7.46 4.44 29.43
N ARG A 261 8.71 4.07 29.73
CA ARG A 261 9.28 4.10 31.12
C ARG A 261 9.67 5.48 31.66
N ARG A 262 9.60 6.57 30.87
CA ARG A 262 10.23 7.85 31.31
C ARG A 262 9.32 9.05 31.50
N ARG A 263 7.99 8.98 31.34
CA ARG A 263 7.13 10.16 31.60
C ARG A 263 5.83 9.77 32.32
N GLY A 264 5.88 9.86 33.65
CA GLY A 264 4.66 9.99 34.43
C GLY A 264 3.99 11.33 34.14
N GLY A 265 2.72 11.32 33.77
CA GLY A 265 1.90 12.53 33.67
C GLY A 265 0.85 12.45 32.52
N LEU A 266 -0.41 12.57 32.93
CA LEU A 266 -1.66 12.75 32.17
C LEU A 266 -2.10 11.56 31.31
N ALA A 267 -3.39 11.18 31.46
CA ALA A 267 -4.06 10.15 30.69
C ALA A 267 -3.87 10.37 29.20
N ARG A 268 -2.99 9.59 28.58
CA ARG A 268 -2.78 9.59 27.14
C ARG A 268 -3.94 8.83 26.46
N ARG A 269 -4.32 9.32 25.29
CA ARG A 269 -5.19 8.59 24.37
C ARG A 269 -4.66 7.16 24.18
N PRO A 270 -5.54 6.15 24.05
CA PRO A 270 -5.11 4.79 23.80
C PRO A 270 -4.20 4.76 22.55
N GLU A 271 -2.98 4.27 22.74
CA GLU A 271 -2.06 4.00 21.64
C GLU A 271 -2.43 2.62 21.11
N GLY A 272 -2.46 2.41 19.79
CA GLY A 272 -2.69 1.10 19.20
C GLY A 272 -1.61 0.09 19.60
N LEU A 273 -1.90 -1.20 19.46
CA LEU A 273 -0.99 -2.29 19.80
C LEU A 273 -0.21 -2.76 18.58
N VAL A 274 1.01 -3.21 18.81
CA VAL A 274 1.84 -3.93 17.84
C VAL A 274 2.14 -5.29 18.41
N LEU A 275 1.79 -6.33 17.66
CA LEU A 275 1.89 -7.73 18.05
C LEU A 275 2.76 -8.46 17.03
N GLY A 276 3.85 -9.07 17.47
CA GLY A 276 4.78 -9.81 16.62
C GLY A 276 4.52 -11.32 16.68
N CYS A 277 4.41 -11.96 15.52
CA CYS A 277 4.36 -13.41 15.39
C CYS A 277 5.71 -14.02 15.81
N PRO A 278 5.74 -15.08 16.61
CA PRO A 278 6.97 -15.76 16.97
C PRO A 278 7.70 -16.26 15.70
N LEU A 279 9.04 -16.23 15.72
CA LEU A 279 9.89 -16.66 14.60
C LEU A 279 9.86 -18.18 14.40
N CYS A 280 9.42 -18.93 15.42
CA CYS A 280 9.23 -20.38 15.37
C CYS A 280 7.84 -20.71 15.89
N PRO A 281 7.03 -21.51 15.18
CA PRO A 281 5.78 -21.99 15.78
C PRO A 281 6.11 -22.78 17.05
N PRO A 282 5.32 -22.66 18.12
CA PRO A 282 5.50 -23.49 19.29
C PRO A 282 5.44 -24.96 18.87
N ASP A 283 6.48 -25.75 19.24
CA ASP A 283 6.56 -27.18 18.95
C ASP A 283 5.32 -27.91 19.49
N THR A 284 4.35 -28.18 18.65
CA THR A 284 3.13 -28.94 18.97
C THR A 284 3.38 -30.46 19.13
N THR A 285 4.65 -30.89 19.19
CA THR A 285 5.03 -32.32 19.21
C THR A 285 5.48 -32.83 20.57
N ARG A 286 5.12 -32.20 21.70
CA ARG A 286 5.58 -32.68 23.04
C ARG A 286 4.55 -33.33 23.96
N GLU A 287 3.34 -33.62 23.54
CA GLU A 287 2.33 -34.30 24.43
C GLU A 287 1.83 -35.68 23.98
N ALA A 288 2.59 -36.43 23.19
CA ALA A 288 2.18 -37.77 22.78
C ALA A 288 3.17 -38.90 23.18
N SER A 289 3.96 -38.75 24.25
CA SER A 289 4.88 -39.83 24.66
C SER A 289 5.06 -39.95 26.18
N THR A 290 3.95 -40.05 26.94
CA THR A 290 3.99 -40.63 28.29
C THR A 290 2.64 -41.30 28.62
N ALA A 291 2.32 -42.36 27.90
CA ALA A 291 1.34 -43.36 28.33
C ALA A 291 1.69 -44.69 27.67
N SER A 292 2.59 -45.42 28.28
CA SER A 292 2.71 -46.89 28.17
C SER A 292 3.20 -47.43 29.49
#